data_d2fb7303446af90c38b7db738341906e
#
_entry.id   d2fb7303446af90c38b7db738341906e
#
_cell.length_a   1.000
_cell.length_b   1.000
_cell.length_c   1.000
_cell.angle_alpha   90.00
_cell.angle_beta   90.00
_cell.angle_gamma   90.00
#
_symmetry.space_group_name_H-M   'P 1'
#
loop_
_entity.id
_entity.type
_entity.pdbx_description
1 polymer ?
#
loop_
_entity_poly.entity_id
_entity_poly.type
_entity_poly.pdbx_seq_one_letter_code
_entity_poly.pdbx_strand_id
1 'polypeptide(L)'
;MPPRKPPTVYDVATRAGVSIATVSRVLRSPQKVTESTRERVLAAIDELGYVPNASARGLAGRRTGVLGLLIPGHDAPPIAPPGSAEEHAVEFIDDMDRSFVDPERNHYFEQLVRGCEISAWSSGYALLVASGPDLSRSVVLDDLEGRVDGIIVISRTVPDDLIARSAQRVPLVVVAGRAAGTADSVRVDNAGGMAAVTRHVLARKPSGPVLYLGGPADSPDGVEREEGFRREVDGSGESWRIASTDFTTEGGAREMRRALAEIRPGAVIAANDQSALGALTALSEAGIGVPDDCVVTGFDGIEDARWSQPALTTVRQPMTDVGVQAVQTLLRRMADADAPGQDLQLPVDVLLRESCGPLGR
;
A
#
# COMPACT_ATOMS: atom_id res chain seq x y z
N MET A 1 -14.82 -44.05 3.02
CA MET A 1 -14.69 -43.83 4.48
C MET A 1 -15.25 -42.47 4.79
N PRO A 2 -16.13 -42.30 5.78
CA PRO A 2 -16.55 -40.97 6.17
C PRO A 2 -15.33 -40.16 6.69
N PRO A 3 -15.28 -38.85 6.48
CA PRO A 3 -14.16 -38.05 6.94
C PRO A 3 -14.07 -38.14 8.47
N ARG A 4 -12.89 -38.50 8.99
CA ARG A 4 -12.60 -38.50 10.42
C ARG A 4 -12.79 -37.05 10.95
N LYS A 5 -13.62 -36.93 11.97
CA LYS A 5 -13.81 -35.64 12.65
C LYS A 5 -12.45 -35.12 13.15
N PRO A 6 -12.03 -33.88 12.83
CA PRO A 6 -10.74 -33.38 13.27
C PRO A 6 -10.65 -33.38 14.81
N PRO A 7 -9.47 -33.70 15.38
CA PRO A 7 -9.29 -33.74 16.82
C PRO A 7 -9.53 -32.35 17.42
N THR A 8 -10.03 -32.31 18.64
CA THR A 8 -10.38 -31.08 19.36
C THR A 8 -9.45 -30.88 20.58
N VAL A 9 -9.49 -29.68 21.17
CA VAL A 9 -8.76 -29.41 22.44
C VAL A 9 -9.18 -30.35 23.58
N TYR A 10 -10.43 -30.85 23.55
CA TYR A 10 -10.95 -31.82 24.50
C TYR A 10 -10.24 -33.17 24.34
N ASP A 11 -10.00 -33.59 23.12
CA ASP A 11 -9.29 -34.84 22.84
C ASP A 11 -7.85 -34.78 23.32
N VAL A 12 -7.17 -33.63 23.11
CA VAL A 12 -5.82 -33.39 23.63
C VAL A 12 -5.79 -33.40 25.16
N ALA A 13 -6.73 -32.72 25.80
CA ALA A 13 -6.84 -32.69 27.28
C ALA A 13 -7.03 -34.08 27.86
N THR A 14 -7.92 -34.89 27.26
CA THR A 14 -8.18 -36.29 27.65
C THR A 14 -6.93 -37.15 27.44
N ARG A 15 -6.29 -37.03 26.29
CA ARG A 15 -5.10 -37.82 25.92
C ARG A 15 -3.89 -37.50 26.80
N ALA A 16 -3.69 -36.23 27.15
CA ALA A 16 -2.61 -35.76 28.03
C ALA A 16 -2.90 -35.95 29.52
N GLY A 17 -4.13 -36.27 29.92
CA GLY A 17 -4.57 -36.38 31.31
C GLY A 17 -4.50 -35.09 32.08
N VAL A 18 -4.93 -33.98 31.44
CA VAL A 18 -4.93 -32.63 32.02
C VAL A 18 -6.21 -31.89 31.73
N SER A 19 -6.44 -30.75 32.38
CA SER A 19 -7.58 -29.88 32.06
C SER A 19 -7.37 -29.13 30.74
N ILE A 20 -8.47 -28.74 30.07
CA ILE A 20 -8.43 -27.86 28.88
C ILE A 20 -7.69 -26.56 29.18
N ALA A 21 -7.86 -26.00 30.39
CA ALA A 21 -7.13 -24.82 30.85
C ALA A 21 -5.61 -25.04 30.87
N THR A 22 -5.16 -26.25 31.22
CA THR A 22 -3.75 -26.63 31.19
C THR A 22 -3.23 -26.73 29.77
N VAL A 23 -3.98 -27.38 28.85
CA VAL A 23 -3.62 -27.41 27.41
C VAL A 23 -3.49 -25.98 26.86
N SER A 24 -4.49 -25.14 27.12
CA SER A 24 -4.45 -23.73 26.69
C SER A 24 -3.25 -22.96 27.26
N ARG A 25 -2.85 -23.26 28.52
CA ARG A 25 -1.68 -22.62 29.16
C ARG A 25 -0.36 -23.10 28.56
N VAL A 26 -0.24 -24.39 28.22
CA VAL A 26 0.93 -24.93 27.51
C VAL A 26 1.10 -24.24 26.15
N LEU A 27 0.02 -24.03 25.41
CA LEU A 27 0.05 -23.39 24.08
C LEU A 27 0.33 -21.87 24.15
N ARG A 28 -0.09 -21.17 25.22
CA ARG A 28 0.05 -19.70 25.31
C ARG A 28 1.22 -19.22 26.16
N SER A 29 1.60 -19.97 27.16
CA SER A 29 2.61 -19.57 28.16
C SER A 29 3.34 -20.80 28.67
N PRO A 30 4.09 -21.51 27.82
CA PRO A 30 4.71 -22.80 28.14
C PRO A 30 5.64 -22.71 29.35
N GLN A 31 6.25 -21.53 29.59
CA GLN A 31 7.10 -21.25 30.73
C GLN A 31 6.36 -21.21 32.08
N LYS A 32 5.02 -21.14 32.10
CA LYS A 32 4.19 -21.15 33.32
C LYS A 32 3.69 -22.55 33.70
N VAL A 33 4.15 -23.58 33.01
CA VAL A 33 3.75 -24.98 33.21
C VAL A 33 5.01 -25.82 33.45
N THR A 34 4.91 -26.86 34.29
CA THR A 34 6.04 -27.74 34.54
C THR A 34 6.45 -28.50 33.28
N GLU A 35 7.74 -28.76 33.14
CA GLU A 35 8.33 -29.47 31.99
C GLU A 35 7.56 -30.75 31.63
N SER A 36 7.34 -31.62 32.62
CA SER A 36 6.65 -32.90 32.43
C SER A 36 5.20 -32.74 31.93
N THR A 37 4.50 -31.72 32.36
CA THR A 37 3.14 -31.45 31.87
C THR A 37 3.18 -30.90 30.45
N ARG A 38 4.15 -30.04 30.11
CA ARG A 38 4.36 -29.50 28.77
C ARG A 38 4.65 -30.63 27.79
N GLU A 39 5.58 -31.53 28.11
CA GLU A 39 5.93 -32.69 27.26
C GLU A 39 4.73 -33.57 26.98
N ARG A 40 3.94 -33.92 28.01
CA ARG A 40 2.74 -34.76 27.83
C ARG A 40 1.71 -34.11 26.91
N VAL A 41 1.50 -32.81 27.03
CA VAL A 41 0.55 -32.07 26.18
C VAL A 41 1.05 -31.98 24.75
N LEU A 42 2.35 -31.69 24.53
CA LEU A 42 2.93 -31.60 23.19
C LEU A 42 2.93 -32.97 22.50
N ALA A 43 3.25 -34.06 23.22
CA ALA A 43 3.16 -35.43 22.71
C ALA A 43 1.72 -35.79 22.29
N ALA A 44 0.71 -35.41 23.09
CA ALA A 44 -0.68 -35.65 22.76
C ALA A 44 -1.15 -34.84 21.52
N ILE A 45 -0.66 -33.63 21.35
CA ILE A 45 -0.92 -32.79 20.16
C ILE A 45 -0.37 -33.46 18.91
N ASP A 46 0.89 -33.89 18.96
CA ASP A 46 1.57 -34.55 17.84
C ASP A 46 0.91 -35.88 17.47
N GLU A 47 0.63 -36.73 18.45
CA GLU A 47 -0.03 -38.02 18.25
C GLU A 47 -1.42 -37.90 17.62
N LEU A 48 -2.20 -36.92 18.05
CA LEU A 48 -3.55 -36.68 17.54
C LEU A 48 -3.58 -35.89 16.22
N GLY A 49 -2.45 -35.29 15.84
CA GLY A 49 -2.42 -34.34 14.72
C GLY A 49 -3.30 -33.11 15.00
N TYR A 50 -3.40 -32.70 16.28
CA TYR A 50 -4.23 -31.55 16.65
C TYR A 50 -3.58 -30.24 16.23
N VAL A 51 -4.26 -29.49 15.38
CA VAL A 51 -3.88 -28.13 15.02
C VAL A 51 -4.71 -27.16 15.87
N PRO A 52 -4.05 -26.30 16.69
CA PRO A 52 -4.75 -25.31 17.50
C PRO A 52 -5.58 -24.37 16.62
N ASN A 53 -6.91 -24.45 16.71
CA ASN A 53 -7.82 -23.61 15.94
C ASN A 53 -7.75 -22.17 16.45
N ALA A 54 -7.46 -21.22 15.55
CA ALA A 54 -7.43 -19.78 15.86
C ALA A 54 -8.80 -19.29 16.36
N SER A 55 -9.90 -19.80 15.80
CA SER A 55 -11.27 -19.45 16.23
C SER A 55 -11.59 -19.92 17.65
N ALA A 56 -11.04 -21.09 18.09
CA ALA A 56 -11.19 -21.57 19.47
C ALA A 56 -10.36 -20.74 20.47
N ARG A 57 -9.29 -20.11 20.03
CA ARG A 57 -8.48 -19.15 20.81
C ARG A 57 -9.24 -17.82 21.01
N GLY A 58 -9.96 -17.36 20.00
CA GLY A 58 -10.80 -16.14 20.04
C GLY A 58 -11.94 -16.20 21.05
N LEU A 59 -12.62 -17.34 21.15
CA LEU A 59 -13.74 -17.55 22.11
C LEU A 59 -13.31 -17.41 23.59
N ALA A 60 -12.05 -17.72 23.92
CA ALA A 60 -11.55 -17.64 25.30
C ALA A 60 -10.91 -16.27 25.66
N GLY A 61 -10.63 -15.39 24.67
CA GLY A 61 -9.87 -14.17 24.88
C GLY A 61 -10.38 -12.92 24.16
N ARG A 62 -11.51 -12.97 23.50
CA ARG A 62 -12.08 -11.87 22.67
C ARG A 62 -11.13 -11.35 21.55
N ARG A 63 -10.08 -12.08 21.19
CA ARG A 63 -9.15 -11.69 20.11
C ARG A 63 -9.05 -12.79 19.07
N THR A 64 -9.12 -12.40 17.80
CA THR A 64 -9.02 -13.32 16.65
C THR A 64 -7.57 -13.71 16.34
N GLY A 65 -6.60 -12.86 16.70
CA GLY A 65 -5.20 -12.98 16.30
C GLY A 65 -4.98 -12.61 14.83
N VAL A 66 -5.88 -11.83 14.25
CA VAL A 66 -5.83 -11.41 12.85
C VAL A 66 -5.94 -9.90 12.76
N LEU A 67 -5.11 -9.26 11.95
CA LEU A 67 -5.23 -7.86 11.55
C LEU A 67 -5.76 -7.79 10.13
N GLY A 68 -6.63 -6.81 9.85
CA GLY A 68 -7.16 -6.55 8.53
C GLY A 68 -6.36 -5.46 7.81
N LEU A 69 -6.13 -5.63 6.51
CA LEU A 69 -5.63 -4.60 5.62
C LEU A 69 -6.61 -4.45 4.46
N LEU A 70 -7.26 -3.29 4.37
CA LEU A 70 -8.17 -2.95 3.30
C LEU A 70 -7.45 -2.07 2.27
N ILE A 71 -7.28 -2.61 1.06
CA ILE A 71 -6.66 -1.92 -0.06
C ILE A 71 -7.71 -1.56 -1.13
N PRO A 72 -7.47 -0.53 -1.97
CA PRO A 72 -8.34 -0.24 -3.09
C PRO A 72 -8.52 -1.47 -3.98
N GLY A 73 -9.75 -1.72 -4.40
CA GLY A 73 -10.03 -2.75 -5.40
C GLY A 73 -9.46 -2.31 -6.74
N HIS A 74 -8.96 -3.26 -7.50
CA HIS A 74 -8.69 -3.06 -8.92
C HIS A 74 -9.96 -3.47 -9.67
N ASP A 75 -10.21 -2.84 -10.80
CA ASP A 75 -11.21 -3.30 -11.78
C ASP A 75 -10.69 -4.57 -12.49
N ALA A 76 -10.23 -5.53 -11.71
CA ALA A 76 -9.85 -6.83 -12.23
C ALA A 76 -11.11 -7.49 -12.82
N PRO A 77 -11.02 -8.08 -14.02
CA PRO A 77 -12.13 -8.82 -14.57
C PRO A 77 -12.57 -9.91 -13.58
N PRO A 78 -13.86 -10.24 -13.52
CA PRO A 78 -14.35 -11.28 -12.64
C PRO A 78 -13.54 -12.56 -12.85
N ILE A 79 -13.00 -13.14 -11.77
CA ILE A 79 -12.33 -14.44 -11.84
C ILE A 79 -13.35 -15.43 -12.40
N ALA A 80 -13.04 -16.03 -13.56
CA ALA A 80 -13.89 -17.03 -14.17
C ALA A 80 -14.09 -18.20 -13.18
N PRO A 81 -15.32 -18.74 -13.04
CA PRO A 81 -15.56 -19.84 -12.13
C PRO A 81 -14.70 -21.05 -12.50
N PRO A 82 -14.22 -21.84 -11.50
CA PRO A 82 -13.44 -23.04 -11.76
C PRO A 82 -14.22 -23.98 -12.71
N GLY A 83 -13.62 -24.40 -13.82
CA GLY A 83 -14.22 -25.27 -14.82
C GLY A 83 -14.69 -24.55 -16.10
N SER A 84 -14.60 -23.20 -16.18
CA SER A 84 -14.77 -22.46 -17.42
C SER A 84 -13.45 -22.26 -18.19
N ALA A 85 -12.35 -22.85 -17.73
CA ALA A 85 -11.12 -22.85 -18.50
C ALA A 85 -11.34 -23.69 -19.75
N GLU A 86 -11.70 -23.05 -20.87
CA GLU A 86 -11.37 -23.56 -22.18
C GLU A 86 -9.89 -23.91 -22.17
N GLU A 87 -9.48 -25.02 -22.82
CA GLU A 87 -8.05 -25.30 -23.03
C GLU A 87 -7.44 -24.09 -23.74
N HIS A 88 -6.91 -23.15 -22.97
CA HIS A 88 -6.24 -22.01 -23.54
C HIS A 88 -4.93 -22.49 -24.15
N ALA A 89 -4.86 -22.48 -25.46
CA ALA A 89 -3.59 -22.59 -26.16
C ALA A 89 -2.67 -21.46 -25.65
N VAL A 90 -1.37 -21.75 -25.51
CA VAL A 90 -0.39 -20.72 -25.20
C VAL A 90 -0.50 -19.62 -26.26
N GLU A 91 -0.85 -18.43 -25.86
CA GLU A 91 -0.93 -17.26 -26.75
C GLU A 91 0.43 -16.57 -26.80
N PHE A 92 0.89 -16.25 -28.01
CA PHE A 92 2.08 -15.43 -28.20
C PHE A 92 1.64 -13.97 -28.34
N ILE A 93 2.02 -13.16 -27.35
CA ILE A 93 1.76 -11.72 -27.35
C ILE A 93 3.01 -11.03 -27.90
N ASP A 94 2.87 -10.24 -28.97
CA ASP A 94 3.95 -9.41 -29.48
C ASP A 94 4.08 -8.17 -28.58
N ASP A 95 5.14 -8.12 -27.78
CA ASP A 95 5.48 -7.01 -26.88
C ASP A 95 6.86 -6.41 -27.21
N MET A 96 7.26 -6.47 -28.49
CA MET A 96 8.56 -5.94 -28.93
C MET A 96 8.68 -4.42 -28.72
N ASP A 97 7.57 -3.72 -28.76
CA ASP A 97 7.45 -2.29 -28.46
C ASP A 97 7.23 -1.99 -26.96
N ARG A 98 7.14 -3.03 -26.10
CA ARG A 98 6.85 -2.93 -24.68
C ARG A 98 5.51 -2.25 -24.38
N SER A 99 4.52 -2.42 -25.24
CA SER A 99 3.18 -1.85 -25.08
C SER A 99 2.28 -2.70 -24.20
N PHE A 100 2.67 -3.95 -23.92
CA PHE A 100 1.90 -4.80 -23.01
C PHE A 100 1.95 -4.26 -21.59
N VAL A 101 0.80 -3.83 -21.11
CA VAL A 101 0.58 -3.41 -19.72
C VAL A 101 -0.09 -4.56 -18.99
N ASP A 102 0.59 -5.13 -17.99
CA ASP A 102 -0.02 -6.11 -17.11
C ASP A 102 -1.08 -5.41 -16.23
N PRO A 103 -2.38 -5.66 -16.47
CA PRO A 103 -3.46 -4.97 -15.75
C PRO A 103 -3.51 -5.34 -14.26
N GLU A 104 -2.86 -6.44 -13.86
CA GLU A 104 -2.88 -6.92 -12.48
C GLU A 104 -1.78 -6.30 -11.61
N ARG A 105 -0.83 -5.59 -12.21
CA ARG A 105 0.36 -5.08 -11.54
C ARG A 105 0.12 -3.74 -10.86
N ASN A 106 0.07 -3.73 -9.53
CA ASN A 106 0.03 -2.50 -8.73
C ASN A 106 1.21 -2.44 -7.75
N HIS A 107 2.34 -1.98 -8.23
CA HIS A 107 3.60 -1.90 -7.48
C HIS A 107 3.55 -1.03 -6.23
N TYR A 108 2.62 -0.06 -6.16
CA TYR A 108 2.52 0.86 -5.04
C TYR A 108 2.15 0.15 -3.73
N PHE A 109 1.22 -0.83 -3.79
CA PHE A 109 0.74 -1.51 -2.58
C PHE A 109 1.57 -2.72 -2.17
N GLU A 110 2.34 -3.33 -3.07
CA GLU A 110 3.11 -4.55 -2.78
C GLU A 110 4.06 -4.39 -1.60
N GLN A 111 4.82 -3.28 -1.56
CA GLN A 111 5.76 -3.02 -0.47
C GLN A 111 5.05 -2.69 0.85
N LEU A 112 3.90 -2.00 0.80
CA LEU A 112 3.07 -1.74 1.96
C LEU A 112 2.55 -3.05 2.57
N VAL A 113 1.95 -3.91 1.74
CA VAL A 113 1.47 -5.24 2.15
C VAL A 113 2.61 -6.04 2.78
N ARG A 114 3.80 -6.02 2.17
CA ARG A 114 4.98 -6.71 2.70
C ARG A 114 5.40 -6.17 4.07
N GLY A 115 5.39 -4.86 4.26
CA GLY A 115 5.67 -4.23 5.57
C GLY A 115 4.65 -4.64 6.63
N CYS A 116 3.36 -4.61 6.29
CA CYS A 116 2.29 -5.06 7.18
C CYS A 116 2.43 -6.55 7.54
N GLU A 117 2.72 -7.42 6.56
CA GLU A 117 2.92 -8.86 6.77
C GLU A 117 4.05 -9.13 7.77
N ILE A 118 5.24 -8.55 7.52
CA ILE A 118 6.42 -8.74 8.38
C ILE A 118 6.11 -8.30 9.83
N SER A 119 5.50 -7.12 9.99
CA SER A 119 5.23 -6.55 11.31
C SER A 119 4.11 -7.30 12.04
N ALA A 120 3.03 -7.69 11.35
CA ALA A 120 1.96 -8.49 11.93
C ALA A 120 2.48 -9.86 12.40
N TRP A 121 3.21 -10.57 11.53
CA TRP A 121 3.77 -11.88 11.84
C TRP A 121 4.74 -11.86 13.02
N SER A 122 5.67 -10.90 13.06
CA SER A 122 6.60 -10.73 14.17
C SER A 122 5.92 -10.41 15.49
N SER A 123 4.71 -9.83 15.44
CA SER A 123 3.88 -9.51 16.60
C SER A 123 2.89 -10.62 16.96
N GLY A 124 2.92 -11.77 16.27
CA GLY A 124 2.07 -12.94 16.54
C GLY A 124 0.67 -12.85 15.95
N TYR A 125 0.45 -11.99 14.95
CA TYR A 125 -0.82 -11.83 14.23
C TYR A 125 -0.72 -12.37 12.79
N ALA A 126 -1.81 -12.92 12.28
CA ALA A 126 -2.00 -13.12 10.84
C ALA A 126 -2.49 -11.82 10.20
N LEU A 127 -2.20 -11.64 8.91
CA LEU A 127 -2.71 -10.53 8.12
C LEU A 127 -3.80 -11.04 7.16
N LEU A 128 -4.99 -10.44 7.20
CA LEU A 128 -6.07 -10.66 6.26
C LEU A 128 -6.13 -9.45 5.32
N VAL A 129 -5.76 -9.65 4.07
CA VAL A 129 -5.84 -8.62 3.04
C VAL A 129 -7.18 -8.73 2.34
N ALA A 130 -7.89 -7.63 2.26
CA ALA A 130 -9.16 -7.52 1.56
C ALA A 130 -9.12 -6.38 0.55
N SER A 131 -9.75 -6.59 -0.59
CA SER A 131 -10.02 -5.57 -1.60
C SER A 131 -11.43 -5.79 -2.13
N GLY A 132 -12.06 -4.77 -2.62
CA GLY A 132 -13.41 -4.89 -3.17
C GLY A 132 -13.69 -3.82 -4.22
N PRO A 133 -14.56 -4.10 -5.21
CA PRO A 133 -15.02 -3.12 -6.15
C PRO A 133 -15.79 -2.00 -5.42
N ASP A 134 -15.81 -0.81 -6.01
CA ASP A 134 -16.31 0.43 -5.40
C ASP A 134 -17.70 0.33 -4.74
N LEU A 135 -18.60 -0.43 -5.34
CA LEU A 135 -20.00 -0.57 -4.88
C LEU A 135 -20.17 -1.45 -3.62
N SER A 136 -19.14 -2.22 -3.24
CA SER A 136 -19.20 -3.14 -2.09
C SER A 136 -18.26 -2.77 -0.94
N ARG A 137 -17.59 -1.61 -0.99
CA ARG A 137 -16.58 -1.20 -0.01
C ARG A 137 -17.08 -1.16 1.43
N SER A 138 -18.32 -0.70 1.66
CA SER A 138 -18.91 -0.71 3.00
C SER A 138 -19.16 -2.13 3.50
N VAL A 139 -19.59 -3.04 2.62
CA VAL A 139 -19.84 -4.45 2.97
C VAL A 139 -18.54 -5.15 3.32
N VAL A 140 -17.46 -4.88 2.56
CA VAL A 140 -16.13 -5.45 2.84
C VAL A 140 -15.60 -4.96 4.19
N LEU A 141 -15.77 -3.67 4.51
CA LEU A 141 -15.35 -3.11 5.79
C LEU A 141 -16.12 -3.71 6.97
N ASP A 142 -17.46 -3.80 6.88
CA ASP A 142 -18.31 -4.41 7.90
C ASP A 142 -17.99 -5.91 8.09
N ASP A 143 -17.68 -6.65 7.02
CA ASP A 143 -17.28 -8.06 7.09
C ASP A 143 -15.92 -8.22 7.77
N LEU A 144 -14.95 -7.33 7.47
CA LEU A 144 -13.65 -7.30 8.14
C LEU A 144 -13.78 -7.06 9.65
N GLU A 145 -14.63 -6.10 10.08
CA GLU A 145 -14.83 -5.77 11.50
C GLU A 145 -15.19 -6.99 12.34
N GLY A 146 -15.95 -7.92 11.78
CA GLY A 146 -16.33 -9.17 12.47
C GLY A 146 -15.24 -10.23 12.52
N ARG A 147 -14.14 -10.08 11.77
CA ARG A 147 -13.12 -11.13 11.57
C ARG A 147 -11.76 -10.78 12.15
N VAL A 148 -11.49 -9.52 12.46
CA VAL A 148 -10.16 -9.03 12.82
C VAL A 148 -10.15 -8.30 14.16
N ASP A 149 -8.96 -8.12 14.74
CA ASP A 149 -8.77 -7.42 16.00
C ASP A 149 -8.49 -5.91 15.80
N GLY A 150 -8.17 -5.51 14.57
CA GLY A 150 -7.93 -4.14 14.16
C GLY A 150 -7.74 -4.05 12.66
N ILE A 151 -7.92 -2.85 12.09
CA ILE A 151 -7.95 -2.63 10.64
C ILE A 151 -6.96 -1.53 10.24
N ILE A 152 -6.22 -1.77 9.16
CA ILE A 152 -5.46 -0.78 8.41
C ILE A 152 -6.23 -0.50 7.12
N VAL A 153 -6.53 0.77 6.86
CA VAL A 153 -7.28 1.21 5.67
C VAL A 153 -6.42 2.18 4.88
N ILE A 154 -6.30 1.96 3.57
CA ILE A 154 -5.68 2.95 2.70
C ILE A 154 -6.72 4.06 2.42
N SER A 155 -6.30 5.31 2.52
CA SER A 155 -7.13 6.48 2.22
C SER A 155 -7.82 6.34 0.86
N ARG A 156 -9.05 6.86 0.75
CA ARG A 156 -9.91 6.76 -0.45
C ARG A 156 -10.42 5.34 -0.78
N THR A 157 -10.01 4.32 -0.03
CA THR A 157 -10.57 2.97 -0.22
C THR A 157 -12.04 2.92 0.17
N VAL A 158 -12.41 3.66 1.22
CA VAL A 158 -13.79 3.87 1.67
C VAL A 158 -14.02 5.34 2.03
N PRO A 159 -15.25 5.83 2.03
CA PRO A 159 -15.59 7.19 2.47
C PRO A 159 -15.17 7.47 3.93
N ASP A 160 -14.75 8.70 4.21
CA ASP A 160 -14.26 9.11 5.53
C ASP A 160 -15.27 8.92 6.66
N ASP A 161 -16.58 9.08 6.37
CA ASP A 161 -17.64 8.85 7.34
C ASP A 161 -17.76 7.37 7.72
N LEU A 162 -17.47 6.45 6.83
CA LEU A 162 -17.39 5.01 7.13
C LEU A 162 -16.16 4.71 7.99
N ILE A 163 -14.99 5.27 7.64
CA ILE A 163 -13.77 5.15 8.44
C ILE A 163 -14.02 5.64 9.87
N ALA A 164 -14.62 6.82 10.02
CA ALA A 164 -14.93 7.40 11.33
C ALA A 164 -15.89 6.54 12.16
N ARG A 165 -16.89 5.92 11.52
CA ARG A 165 -17.81 4.98 12.20
C ARG A 165 -17.13 3.68 12.60
N SER A 166 -16.30 3.11 11.72
CA SER A 166 -15.53 1.90 12.02
C SER A 166 -14.55 2.11 13.17
N ALA A 167 -13.87 3.25 13.20
CA ALA A 167 -12.92 3.60 14.26
C ALA A 167 -13.54 3.65 15.67
N GLN A 168 -14.87 3.80 15.78
CA GLN A 168 -15.59 3.72 17.06
C GLN A 168 -15.85 2.29 17.52
N ARG A 169 -15.76 1.30 16.62
CA ARG A 169 -16.10 -0.11 16.87
C ARG A 169 -14.87 -1.00 16.94
N VAL A 170 -13.86 -0.69 16.15
CA VAL A 170 -12.62 -1.47 16.04
C VAL A 170 -11.42 -0.54 15.95
N PRO A 171 -10.26 -0.87 16.56
CA PRO A 171 -9.03 -0.13 16.36
C PRO A 171 -8.70 0.03 14.89
N LEU A 172 -8.45 1.25 14.43
CA LEU A 172 -8.27 1.56 13.02
C LEU A 172 -7.13 2.55 12.79
N VAL A 173 -6.34 2.30 11.75
CA VAL A 173 -5.25 3.17 11.26
C VAL A 173 -5.49 3.48 9.79
N VAL A 174 -5.40 4.75 9.42
CA VAL A 174 -5.46 5.21 8.02
C VAL A 174 -4.05 5.36 7.47
N VAL A 175 -3.80 4.85 6.28
CA VAL A 175 -2.53 5.00 5.53
C VAL A 175 -2.76 5.88 4.30
N ALA A 176 -1.76 6.67 3.91
CA ALA A 176 -1.79 7.55 2.73
C ALA A 176 -2.92 8.60 2.79
N GLY A 177 -3.10 9.20 3.97
CA GLY A 177 -4.08 10.25 4.23
C GLY A 177 -4.15 10.57 5.70
N ARG A 178 -4.89 11.63 6.03
CA ARG A 178 -5.15 12.01 7.42
C ARG A 178 -6.42 11.35 7.92
N ALA A 179 -6.35 10.77 9.09
CA ALA A 179 -7.53 10.21 9.73
C ALA A 179 -8.46 11.32 10.23
N ALA A 180 -9.78 11.11 10.04
CA ALA A 180 -10.80 11.95 10.67
C ALA A 180 -11.07 11.46 12.10
N GLY A 181 -11.26 12.39 13.02
CA GLY A 181 -11.65 12.08 14.40
C GLY A 181 -10.53 11.50 15.26
N THR A 182 -10.78 10.36 15.91
CA THR A 182 -9.88 9.71 16.87
C THR A 182 -8.98 8.62 16.27
N ALA A 183 -9.14 8.32 14.98
CA ALA A 183 -8.32 7.32 14.31
C ALA A 183 -6.86 7.79 14.20
N ASP A 184 -5.94 6.83 14.15
CA ASP A 184 -4.53 7.09 13.89
C ASP A 184 -4.26 7.16 12.39
N SER A 185 -3.21 7.90 11.97
CA SER A 185 -2.76 7.92 10.58
C SER A 185 -1.26 7.69 10.46
N VAL A 186 -0.87 7.06 9.35
CA VAL A 186 0.54 6.91 8.94
C VAL A 186 0.64 7.36 7.48
N ARG A 187 1.47 8.37 7.25
CA ARG A 187 1.66 9.01 5.95
C ARG A 187 3.11 9.35 5.71
N VAL A 188 3.42 9.81 4.52
CA VAL A 188 4.76 10.29 4.15
C VAL A 188 4.78 11.82 4.01
N ASP A 189 5.96 12.41 3.97
CA ASP A 189 6.12 13.86 3.70
C ASP A 189 5.95 14.15 2.21
N ASN A 190 4.70 14.11 1.75
CA ASN A 190 4.33 14.39 0.36
C ASN A 190 4.74 15.81 -0.06
N ALA A 191 4.39 16.81 0.75
CA ALA A 191 4.66 18.21 0.42
C ALA A 191 6.16 18.53 0.46
N GLY A 192 6.90 18.03 1.45
CA GLY A 192 8.35 18.23 1.56
C GLY A 192 9.11 17.55 0.43
N GLY A 193 8.75 16.31 0.10
CA GLY A 193 9.35 15.54 -1.00
C GLY A 193 9.13 16.22 -2.35
N MET A 194 7.90 16.63 -2.64
CA MET A 194 7.57 17.32 -3.89
C MET A 194 8.25 18.69 -3.96
N ALA A 195 8.29 19.45 -2.88
CA ALA A 195 9.03 20.72 -2.83
C ALA A 195 10.52 20.50 -3.10
N ALA A 196 11.14 19.45 -2.54
CA ALA A 196 12.55 19.17 -2.74
C ALA A 196 12.88 18.86 -4.20
N VAL A 197 12.10 17.99 -4.87
CA VAL A 197 12.32 17.66 -6.28
C VAL A 197 12.00 18.85 -7.19
N THR A 198 10.97 19.63 -6.90
CA THR A 198 10.63 20.87 -7.65
C THR A 198 11.77 21.87 -7.57
N ARG A 199 12.30 22.14 -6.38
CA ARG A 199 13.47 23.03 -6.20
C ARG A 199 14.68 22.57 -7.00
N HIS A 200 14.92 21.26 -7.01
CA HIS A 200 16.00 20.65 -7.79
C HIS A 200 15.81 20.90 -9.29
N VAL A 201 14.60 20.73 -9.82
CA VAL A 201 14.27 21.00 -11.24
C VAL A 201 14.44 22.49 -11.57
N LEU A 202 13.92 23.39 -10.74
CA LEU A 202 14.01 24.83 -10.95
C LEU A 202 15.47 25.34 -10.92
N ALA A 203 16.32 24.75 -10.08
CA ALA A 203 17.74 25.09 -10.04
C ALA A 203 18.49 24.79 -11.38
N ARG A 204 17.92 23.93 -12.23
CA ARG A 204 18.46 23.61 -13.57
C ARG A 204 18.05 24.65 -14.63
N LYS A 205 17.20 25.60 -14.31
CA LYS A 205 16.69 26.64 -15.21
C LYS A 205 16.13 26.04 -16.51
N PRO A 206 14.99 25.34 -16.45
CA PRO A 206 14.41 24.70 -17.62
C PRO A 206 14.19 25.72 -18.76
N SER A 207 14.43 25.28 -20.01
CA SER A 207 14.35 26.15 -21.19
C SER A 207 12.93 26.47 -21.65
N GLY A 208 11.89 26.05 -20.93
CA GLY A 208 10.47 26.25 -21.22
C GLY A 208 9.62 26.17 -19.98
N PRO A 209 8.29 26.25 -20.10
CA PRO A 209 7.39 26.19 -18.96
C PRO A 209 7.51 24.89 -18.21
N VAL A 210 7.25 24.93 -16.90
CA VAL A 210 7.17 23.73 -16.05
C VAL A 210 5.75 23.19 -16.14
N LEU A 211 5.59 21.92 -16.53
CA LEU A 211 4.32 21.21 -16.50
C LEU A 211 4.24 20.34 -15.25
N TYR A 212 3.23 20.58 -14.41
CA TYR A 212 2.91 19.67 -13.31
C TYR A 212 1.81 18.70 -13.75
N LEU A 213 2.09 17.40 -13.70
CA LEU A 213 1.09 16.34 -13.91
C LEU A 213 0.54 15.93 -12.54
N GLY A 214 -0.57 16.56 -12.15
CA GLY A 214 -1.24 16.32 -10.87
C GLY A 214 -2.04 15.02 -10.85
N GLY A 215 -2.45 14.61 -9.66
CA GLY A 215 -3.34 13.45 -9.46
C GLY A 215 -4.83 13.82 -9.46
N PRO A 216 -5.71 12.85 -9.14
CA PRO A 216 -7.12 13.11 -8.90
C PRO A 216 -7.33 14.13 -7.77
N ALA A 217 -8.29 15.01 -7.95
CA ALA A 217 -8.55 16.13 -7.02
C ALA A 217 -8.98 15.68 -5.61
N ASP A 218 -9.49 14.46 -5.48
CA ASP A 218 -9.92 13.84 -4.22
C ASP A 218 -8.79 13.04 -3.55
N SER A 219 -7.57 13.04 -4.10
CA SER A 219 -6.41 12.36 -3.51
C SER A 219 -5.72 13.25 -2.46
N PRO A 220 -5.74 12.89 -1.16
CA PRO A 220 -5.02 13.66 -0.13
C PRO A 220 -3.53 13.79 -0.44
N ASP A 221 -2.88 12.71 -0.85
CA ASP A 221 -1.47 12.70 -1.25
C ASP A 221 -1.24 13.59 -2.47
N GLY A 222 -2.14 13.55 -3.47
CA GLY A 222 -2.08 14.40 -4.66
C GLY A 222 -2.16 15.88 -4.31
N VAL A 223 -3.05 16.25 -3.40
CA VAL A 223 -3.21 17.63 -2.90
C VAL A 223 -1.94 18.09 -2.16
N GLU A 224 -1.42 17.30 -1.22
CA GLU A 224 -0.19 17.63 -0.48
C GLU A 224 1.03 17.77 -1.43
N ARG A 225 1.12 16.92 -2.47
CA ARG A 225 2.18 16.99 -3.50
C ARG A 225 2.04 18.29 -4.32
N GLU A 226 0.83 18.63 -4.74
CA GLU A 226 0.57 19.89 -5.46
C GLU A 226 0.91 21.11 -4.60
N GLU A 227 0.59 21.10 -3.31
CA GLU A 227 0.99 22.16 -2.38
C GLU A 227 2.52 22.31 -2.31
N GLY A 228 3.25 21.18 -2.27
CA GLY A 228 4.71 21.16 -2.31
C GLY A 228 5.27 21.76 -3.60
N PHE A 229 4.69 21.41 -4.76
CA PHE A 229 5.04 21.99 -6.05
C PHE A 229 4.79 23.50 -6.09
N ARG A 230 3.59 23.95 -5.74
CA ARG A 230 3.21 25.38 -5.76
C ARG A 230 4.11 26.21 -4.87
N ARG A 231 4.46 25.72 -3.69
CA ARG A 231 5.36 26.41 -2.75
C ARG A 231 6.68 26.82 -3.37
N GLU A 232 7.23 26.02 -4.29
CA GLU A 232 8.51 26.29 -4.91
C GLU A 232 8.37 27.06 -6.24
N VAL A 233 7.31 26.79 -7.00
CA VAL A 233 7.17 27.37 -8.34
C VAL A 233 6.58 28.78 -8.31
N ASP A 234 5.66 29.11 -7.41
CA ASP A 234 4.97 30.41 -7.36
C ASP A 234 5.92 31.61 -7.16
N GLY A 235 7.06 31.40 -6.52
CA GLY A 235 8.08 32.44 -6.31
C GLY A 235 9.27 32.40 -7.25
N SER A 236 9.33 31.42 -8.17
CA SER A 236 10.51 31.14 -8.99
C SER A 236 10.72 32.08 -10.18
N GLY A 237 9.65 32.72 -10.66
CA GLY A 237 9.62 33.48 -11.91
C GLY A 237 9.46 32.61 -13.17
N GLU A 238 9.41 31.30 -13.05
CA GLU A 238 9.16 30.39 -14.17
C GLU A 238 7.66 30.35 -14.52
N SER A 239 7.34 30.20 -15.79
CA SER A 239 5.98 29.91 -16.21
C SER A 239 5.65 28.44 -15.96
N TRP A 240 4.44 28.16 -15.49
CA TRP A 240 4.02 26.80 -15.19
C TRP A 240 2.55 26.55 -15.51
N ARG A 241 2.21 25.27 -15.66
CA ARG A 241 0.84 24.79 -15.88
C ARG A 241 0.60 23.49 -15.10
N ILE A 242 -0.68 23.19 -14.84
CA ILE A 242 -1.12 21.94 -14.24
C ILE A 242 -2.04 21.22 -15.23
N ALA A 243 -1.81 19.92 -15.37
CA ALA A 243 -2.73 18.97 -15.98
C ALA A 243 -3.03 17.85 -14.97
N SER A 244 -4.30 17.50 -14.79
CA SER A 244 -4.70 16.46 -13.85
C SER A 244 -4.71 15.11 -14.54
N THR A 245 -4.09 14.10 -13.91
CA THR A 245 -4.10 12.70 -14.33
C THR A 245 -4.94 11.86 -13.37
N ASP A 246 -5.13 10.59 -13.72
CA ASP A 246 -5.75 9.57 -12.88
C ASP A 246 -4.74 8.67 -12.15
N PHE A 247 -3.46 9.10 -12.09
CA PHE A 247 -2.32 8.35 -11.56
C PHE A 247 -1.90 7.12 -12.37
N THR A 248 -2.46 6.93 -13.57
CA THR A 248 -2.09 5.84 -14.46
C THR A 248 -1.04 6.27 -15.49
N THR A 249 -0.33 5.31 -16.07
CA THR A 249 0.61 5.54 -17.17
C THR A 249 -0.11 6.10 -18.40
N GLU A 250 -1.27 5.55 -18.74
CA GLU A 250 -2.12 5.99 -19.86
C GLU A 250 -2.62 7.41 -19.64
N GLY A 251 -3.05 7.72 -18.39
CA GLY A 251 -3.46 9.07 -18.00
C GLY A 251 -2.34 10.09 -18.15
N GLY A 252 -1.14 9.73 -17.68
CA GLY A 252 0.05 10.55 -17.83
C GLY A 252 0.41 10.82 -19.31
N ALA A 253 0.41 9.77 -20.14
CA ALA A 253 0.68 9.89 -21.57
C ALA A 253 -0.39 10.73 -22.31
N ARG A 254 -1.65 10.52 -22.00
CA ARG A 254 -2.78 11.28 -22.56
C ARG A 254 -2.66 12.78 -22.26
N GLU A 255 -2.47 13.13 -21.01
CA GLU A 255 -2.38 14.55 -20.62
C GLU A 255 -1.09 15.20 -21.12
N MET A 256 0.02 14.45 -21.19
CA MET A 256 1.26 14.94 -21.80
C MET A 256 1.09 15.23 -23.29
N ARG A 257 0.50 14.31 -24.08
CA ARG A 257 0.21 14.58 -25.52
C ARG A 257 -0.70 15.79 -25.71
N ARG A 258 -1.70 15.97 -24.84
CA ARG A 258 -2.57 17.15 -24.84
C ARG A 258 -1.79 18.43 -24.58
N ALA A 259 -0.91 18.44 -23.57
CA ALA A 259 -0.09 19.58 -23.25
C ALA A 259 0.88 19.94 -24.40
N LEU A 260 1.47 18.95 -25.07
CA LEU A 260 2.38 19.15 -26.20
C LEU A 260 1.72 19.81 -27.42
N ALA A 261 0.41 19.75 -27.56
CA ALA A 261 -0.32 20.47 -28.60
C ALA A 261 -0.34 21.99 -28.36
N GLU A 262 -0.11 22.44 -27.12
CA GLU A 262 -0.18 23.84 -26.72
C GLU A 262 1.17 24.46 -26.30
N ILE A 263 2.04 23.64 -25.69
CA ILE A 263 3.31 24.11 -25.11
C ILE A 263 4.45 23.13 -25.39
N ARG A 264 5.68 23.65 -25.33
CA ARG A 264 6.89 22.81 -25.20
C ARG A 264 7.46 22.98 -23.82
N PRO A 265 7.21 22.04 -22.88
CA PRO A 265 7.73 22.17 -21.54
C PRO A 265 9.25 21.91 -21.50
N GLY A 266 9.95 22.71 -20.72
CA GLY A 266 11.36 22.46 -20.39
C GLY A 266 11.50 21.51 -19.18
N ALA A 267 10.42 21.31 -18.43
CA ALA A 267 10.36 20.34 -17.33
C ALA A 267 8.95 19.77 -17.14
N VAL A 268 8.88 18.51 -16.78
CA VAL A 268 7.66 17.81 -16.33
C VAL A 268 7.89 17.29 -14.91
N ILE A 269 7.05 17.70 -13.98
CA ILE A 269 7.06 17.23 -12.60
C ILE A 269 5.75 16.46 -12.38
N ALA A 270 5.80 15.15 -12.26
CA ALA A 270 4.62 14.34 -12.09
C ALA A 270 4.36 14.00 -10.62
N ALA A 271 3.09 14.01 -10.24
CA ALA A 271 2.66 13.68 -8.90
C ALA A 271 2.87 12.20 -8.54
N ASN A 272 3.07 11.32 -9.53
CA ASN A 272 3.47 9.94 -9.32
C ASN A 272 4.34 9.39 -10.48
N ASP A 273 4.99 8.26 -10.25
CA ASP A 273 5.89 7.64 -11.23
C ASP A 273 5.14 7.12 -12.45
N GLN A 274 3.96 6.55 -12.29
CA GLN A 274 3.20 6.04 -13.42
C GLN A 274 2.85 7.15 -14.41
N SER A 275 2.36 8.30 -13.93
CA SER A 275 2.14 9.47 -14.80
C SER A 275 3.43 9.98 -15.44
N ALA A 276 4.56 9.94 -14.72
CA ALA A 276 5.85 10.32 -15.27
C ALA A 276 6.32 9.38 -16.38
N LEU A 277 6.14 8.06 -16.20
CA LEU A 277 6.47 7.06 -17.23
C LEU A 277 5.61 7.25 -18.49
N GLY A 278 4.32 7.55 -18.31
CA GLY A 278 3.46 7.92 -19.43
C GLY A 278 3.93 9.19 -20.14
N ALA A 279 4.38 10.19 -19.39
CA ALA A 279 4.94 11.41 -19.97
C ALA A 279 6.23 11.14 -20.75
N LEU A 280 7.14 10.27 -20.26
CA LEU A 280 8.35 9.86 -20.99
C LEU A 280 7.99 9.22 -22.33
N THR A 281 6.97 8.37 -22.37
CA THR A 281 6.49 7.74 -23.62
C THR A 281 6.01 8.81 -24.61
N ALA A 282 5.17 9.75 -24.18
CA ALA A 282 4.63 10.81 -25.05
C ALA A 282 5.72 11.78 -25.54
N LEU A 283 6.72 12.09 -24.71
CA LEU A 283 7.88 12.91 -25.11
C LEU A 283 8.74 12.20 -26.15
N SER A 284 9.00 10.91 -25.99
CA SER A 284 9.72 10.08 -26.94
C SER A 284 9.02 10.03 -28.31
N GLU A 285 7.70 9.81 -28.33
CA GLU A 285 6.87 9.85 -29.54
C GLU A 285 6.93 11.20 -30.27
N ALA A 286 7.06 12.30 -29.51
CA ALA A 286 7.19 13.65 -30.04
C ALA A 286 8.62 14.02 -30.45
N GLY A 287 9.60 13.13 -30.28
CA GLY A 287 11.02 13.37 -30.58
C GLY A 287 11.67 14.41 -29.65
N ILE A 288 11.18 14.54 -28.40
CA ILE A 288 11.72 15.45 -27.40
C ILE A 288 12.67 14.65 -26.49
N GLY A 289 13.94 15.05 -26.47
CA GLY A 289 15.00 14.40 -25.69
C GLY A 289 14.86 14.63 -24.18
N VAL A 290 14.94 13.56 -23.40
CA VAL A 290 15.00 13.63 -21.92
C VAL A 290 16.36 13.11 -21.49
N PRO A 291 17.16 13.86 -20.74
CA PRO A 291 16.85 15.15 -20.08
C PRO A 291 17.21 16.40 -20.88
N ASP A 292 17.72 16.28 -22.12
CA ASP A 292 18.40 17.40 -22.82
C ASP A 292 17.44 18.54 -23.21
N ASP A 293 16.24 18.20 -23.73
CA ASP A 293 15.23 19.19 -24.11
C ASP A 293 14.20 19.39 -22.99
N CYS A 294 13.89 18.35 -22.21
CA CYS A 294 12.91 18.39 -21.14
C CYS A 294 13.34 17.45 -20.01
N VAL A 295 13.39 17.95 -18.78
CA VAL A 295 13.63 17.08 -17.62
C VAL A 295 12.30 16.50 -17.13
N VAL A 296 12.32 15.26 -16.61
CA VAL A 296 11.13 14.58 -16.08
C VAL A 296 11.41 14.04 -14.69
N THR A 297 10.50 14.27 -13.77
CA THR A 297 10.56 13.71 -12.41
C THR A 297 9.22 13.12 -11.99
N GLY A 298 9.28 12.12 -11.10
CA GLY A 298 8.11 11.43 -10.54
C GLY A 298 8.08 11.47 -9.02
N PHE A 299 7.19 10.67 -8.46
CA PHE A 299 7.00 10.42 -7.04
C PHE A 299 6.54 8.97 -6.88
N ASP A 300 6.91 8.26 -5.84
CA ASP A 300 6.63 6.93 -5.31
C ASP A 300 7.91 6.09 -5.20
N GLY A 301 8.81 6.12 -6.21
CA GLY A 301 10.02 5.31 -6.24
C GLY A 301 9.75 3.86 -6.64
N ILE A 302 8.77 3.60 -7.52
CA ILE A 302 8.45 2.26 -8.00
C ILE A 302 9.62 1.64 -8.79
N GLU A 303 9.64 0.32 -8.90
CA GLU A 303 10.73 -0.41 -9.57
C GLU A 303 10.84 -0.03 -11.05
N ASP A 304 9.72 0.16 -11.75
CA ASP A 304 9.70 0.55 -13.17
C ASP A 304 10.38 1.89 -13.44
N ALA A 305 10.33 2.82 -12.49
CA ALA A 305 11.04 4.09 -12.56
C ALA A 305 12.57 3.91 -12.63
N ARG A 306 13.11 2.82 -12.09
CA ARG A 306 14.53 2.48 -12.16
C ARG A 306 14.94 1.96 -13.54
N TRP A 307 14.03 1.22 -14.19
CA TRP A 307 14.33 0.52 -15.45
C TRP A 307 13.80 1.24 -16.68
N SER A 308 13.14 2.40 -16.51
CA SER A 308 12.75 3.25 -17.63
C SER A 308 13.96 3.78 -18.41
N GLN A 309 13.73 4.26 -19.63
CA GLN A 309 14.75 4.87 -20.48
C GLN A 309 14.26 6.26 -20.94
N PRO A 310 14.90 7.33 -20.40
CA PRO A 310 15.94 7.34 -19.34
C PRO A 310 15.39 6.90 -17.98
N ALA A 311 16.28 6.42 -17.07
CA ALA A 311 15.91 6.06 -15.71
C ALA A 311 15.34 7.28 -14.96
N LEU A 312 14.14 7.13 -14.37
CA LEU A 312 13.34 8.22 -13.82
C LEU A 312 13.85 8.70 -12.46
N THR A 313 14.17 10.00 -12.36
CA THR A 313 14.36 10.72 -11.10
C THR A 313 13.02 10.78 -10.36
N THR A 314 12.99 10.38 -9.10
CA THR A 314 11.73 10.27 -8.35
C THR A 314 11.92 10.52 -6.85
N VAL A 315 10.85 10.89 -6.18
CA VAL A 315 10.77 10.89 -4.71
C VAL A 315 10.37 9.50 -4.24
N ARG A 316 11.26 8.82 -3.51
CA ARG A 316 11.00 7.47 -3.00
C ARG A 316 10.25 7.51 -1.68
N GLN A 317 9.12 6.85 -1.62
CA GLN A 317 8.39 6.57 -0.39
C GLN A 317 8.94 5.30 0.30
N PRO A 318 9.10 5.29 1.62
CA PRO A 318 9.53 4.09 2.36
C PRO A 318 8.34 3.17 2.65
N MET A 319 7.68 2.63 1.60
CA MET A 319 6.39 1.94 1.73
C MET A 319 6.42 0.70 2.64
N THR A 320 7.54 -0.02 2.68
CA THR A 320 7.72 -1.13 3.65
C THR A 320 7.68 -0.60 5.09
N ASP A 321 8.37 0.51 5.37
CA ASP A 321 8.37 1.12 6.71
C ASP A 321 6.99 1.70 7.05
N VAL A 322 6.27 2.26 6.07
CA VAL A 322 4.87 2.70 6.24
C VAL A 322 4.01 1.53 6.70
N GLY A 323 4.11 0.36 6.07
CA GLY A 323 3.39 -0.85 6.47
C GLY A 323 3.77 -1.33 7.87
N VAL A 324 5.06 -1.33 8.20
CA VAL A 324 5.55 -1.68 9.55
C VAL A 324 4.97 -0.72 10.59
N GLN A 325 5.05 0.59 10.36
CA GLN A 325 4.54 1.61 11.28
C GLN A 325 3.01 1.58 11.40
N ALA A 326 2.29 1.28 10.33
CA ALA A 326 0.84 1.11 10.37
C ALA A 326 0.42 -0.01 11.33
N VAL A 327 1.08 -1.17 11.27
CA VAL A 327 0.84 -2.28 12.20
C VAL A 327 1.22 -1.89 13.63
N GLN A 328 2.38 -1.27 13.86
CA GLN A 328 2.81 -0.89 15.19
C GLN A 328 1.88 0.15 15.82
N THR A 329 1.42 1.13 15.03
CA THR A 329 0.44 2.13 15.45
C THR A 329 -0.89 1.46 15.80
N LEU A 330 -1.35 0.50 14.99
CA LEU A 330 -2.55 -0.28 15.26
C LEU A 330 -2.45 -1.09 16.55
N LEU A 331 -1.32 -1.78 16.78
CA LEU A 331 -1.10 -2.56 18.00
C LEU A 331 -1.05 -1.67 19.24
N ARG A 332 -0.48 -0.46 19.14
CA ARG A 332 -0.53 0.55 20.20
C ARG A 332 -1.99 0.93 20.54
N ARG A 333 -2.80 1.24 19.53
CA ARG A 333 -4.24 1.55 19.69
C ARG A 333 -5.01 0.38 20.31
N MET A 334 -4.71 -0.84 19.90
CA MET A 334 -5.32 -2.05 20.47
C MET A 334 -4.94 -2.29 21.93
N ALA A 335 -3.77 -1.82 22.36
CA ALA A 335 -3.31 -1.93 23.75
C ALA A 335 -3.92 -0.85 24.65
N ASP A 336 -4.16 0.35 24.12
CA ASP A 336 -4.73 1.50 24.80
C ASP A 336 -5.68 2.26 23.86
N ALA A 337 -6.98 1.98 23.99
CA ALA A 337 -8.03 2.59 23.16
C ALA A 337 -8.18 4.10 23.46
N ASP A 338 -7.85 4.54 24.65
CA ASP A 338 -7.98 5.94 25.11
C ASP A 338 -6.73 6.78 24.79
N ALA A 339 -5.67 6.17 24.25
CA ALA A 339 -4.48 6.91 23.83
C ALA A 339 -4.84 8.03 22.85
N PRO A 340 -4.20 9.20 22.89
CA PRO A 340 -4.44 10.27 21.92
C PRO A 340 -4.14 9.79 20.50
N GLY A 341 -4.92 10.29 19.51
CA GLY A 341 -4.71 10.01 18.10
C GLY A 341 -3.29 10.38 17.67
N GLN A 342 -2.69 9.54 16.85
CA GLN A 342 -1.34 9.76 16.31
C GLN A 342 -1.42 10.02 14.82
N ASP A 343 -0.77 11.09 14.35
CA ASP A 343 -0.51 11.37 12.94
C ASP A 343 1.00 11.21 12.71
N LEU A 344 1.42 10.03 12.24
CA LEU A 344 2.82 9.71 12.02
C LEU A 344 3.19 10.02 10.57
N GLN A 345 4.16 10.93 10.39
CA GLN A 345 4.70 11.26 9.08
C GLN A 345 6.13 10.71 8.93
N LEU A 346 6.35 9.89 7.90
CA LEU A 346 7.66 9.34 7.56
C LEU A 346 8.38 10.24 6.54
N PRO A 347 9.70 10.36 6.63
CA PRO A 347 10.49 11.08 5.65
C PRO A 347 10.52 10.33 4.31
N VAL A 348 10.82 11.07 3.24
CA VAL A 348 11.02 10.54 1.88
C VAL A 348 12.41 10.92 1.37
N ASP A 349 12.90 10.23 0.34
CA ASP A 349 14.17 10.50 -0.30
C ASP A 349 13.99 10.89 -1.77
N VAL A 350 14.84 11.77 -2.29
CA VAL A 350 14.91 12.05 -3.73
C VAL A 350 15.98 11.18 -4.37
N LEU A 351 15.59 10.30 -5.29
CA LEU A 351 16.50 9.47 -6.08
C LEU A 351 16.78 10.18 -7.40
N LEU A 352 17.98 10.74 -7.54
CA LEU A 352 18.43 11.40 -8.77
C LEU A 352 18.88 10.36 -9.78
N ARG A 353 18.34 10.43 -11.01
CA ARG A 353 18.62 9.52 -12.10
C ARG A 353 18.76 10.28 -13.43
N GLU A 354 18.78 9.55 -14.54
CA GLU A 354 19.06 10.07 -15.88
C GLU A 354 18.04 11.10 -16.36
N SER A 355 16.74 10.94 -16.05
CA SER A 355 15.67 11.79 -16.58
C SER A 355 15.73 13.25 -16.11
N CYS A 356 16.52 13.53 -15.09
CA CYS A 356 16.81 14.88 -14.64
C CYS A 356 18.31 15.21 -14.76
N GLY A 357 19.15 14.20 -14.97
CA GLY A 357 20.60 14.31 -15.06
C GLY A 357 21.28 14.64 -13.71
N PRO A 358 22.63 14.64 -13.67
CA PRO A 358 23.37 14.94 -12.46
C PRO A 358 23.16 16.40 -12.05
N LEU A 359 23.31 16.71 -10.77
CA LEU A 359 23.45 18.10 -10.30
C LEU A 359 24.59 18.74 -11.10
N GLY A 360 24.33 19.87 -11.75
CA GLY A 360 25.36 20.62 -12.44
C GLY A 360 26.54 20.86 -11.50
N ARG A 361 27.75 20.54 -11.97
CA ARG A 361 29.00 20.84 -11.25
C ARG A 361 29.25 22.32 -11.23
#